data_42182e37302c1e42febaeb50895a9c08
#
_entry.id   42182e37302c1e42febaeb50895a9c08
#
_cell.length_a   1.000
_cell.length_b   1.000
_cell.length_c   1.000
_cell.angle_alpha   90.00
_cell.angle_beta   90.00
_cell.angle_gamma   90.00
#
_symmetry.space_group_name_H-M   'P 1'
#
loop_
_entity.id
_entity.type
_entity.pdbx_description
1 polymer ?
#
loop_
_entity_poly.entity_id
_entity_poly.type
_entity_poly.pdbx_seq_one_letter_code
_entity_poly.pdbx_strand_id
1 'polypeptide(L)'
;MKRHYHNGIKTFWLLCLMWAILIAFGYILARASGYFIFMPLFALIAVGQTAYSYWNSDKLAIRSMDAYEVTPQQAPELYEIVQELSSIAGQPMPRIYIAPTMSPNAFATGRNPQHAAVCCTEGILNLLDRRELRGVLGHELSHVYNRDILTGSIAAGMAGIISSVGTMFMYFGTSSRSRNERDNGAVAMGLVMAIVAPLAAGLVRLAVSRTREYDADEDGASLTGDPLALASALKKLSGGVPNYPMPREPQVENLSAMMIANPFGNLEQVMSTHPPMDKRIARLEHMAGY
;
A
#
# COMPACT_ATOMS: atom_id res chain seq x y z
N MET A 1 20.22 2.36 -16.55
CA MET A 1 19.72 1.26 -17.41
C MET A 1 18.19 1.24 -17.31
N LYS A 2 17.43 1.36 -18.41
CA LYS A 2 15.96 1.24 -18.37
C LYS A 2 15.62 -0.24 -18.20
N ARG A 3 15.33 -0.69 -16.99
CA ARG A 3 14.75 -2.02 -16.78
C ARG A 3 13.31 -2.02 -17.33
N HIS A 4 12.96 -2.96 -18.19
CA HIS A 4 11.60 -3.13 -18.70
C HIS A 4 10.77 -3.90 -17.68
N TYR A 5 10.05 -3.18 -16.82
CA TYR A 5 9.10 -3.78 -15.87
C TYR A 5 7.78 -4.13 -16.58
N HIS A 6 7.37 -5.39 -16.52
CA HIS A 6 6.07 -5.84 -17.06
C HIS A 6 4.90 -5.54 -16.09
N ASN A 7 4.95 -4.38 -15.43
CA ASN A 7 3.97 -4.02 -14.40
C ASN A 7 2.53 -3.89 -14.95
N GLY A 8 2.36 -3.48 -16.21
CA GLY A 8 1.06 -3.44 -16.86
C GLY A 8 0.37 -4.81 -16.95
N ILE A 9 1.12 -5.87 -17.25
CA ILE A 9 0.56 -7.24 -17.34
C ILE A 9 0.15 -7.75 -15.96
N LYS A 10 0.96 -7.50 -14.92
CA LYS A 10 0.63 -7.89 -13.54
C LYS A 10 -0.61 -7.14 -13.05
N THR A 11 -0.69 -5.84 -13.29
CA THR A 11 -1.86 -5.03 -12.96
C THR A 11 -3.11 -5.53 -13.69
N PHE A 12 -3.00 -5.87 -14.97
CA PHE A 12 -4.10 -6.44 -15.75
C PHE A 12 -4.64 -7.74 -15.13
N TRP A 13 -3.79 -8.71 -14.80
CA TRP A 13 -4.21 -9.97 -14.18
C TRP A 13 -4.80 -9.76 -12.79
N LEU A 14 -4.25 -8.83 -12.01
CA LEU A 14 -4.80 -8.45 -10.72
C LEU A 14 -6.24 -7.91 -10.86
N LEU A 15 -6.48 -7.01 -11.83
CA LEU A 15 -7.80 -6.48 -12.14
C LEU A 15 -8.77 -7.59 -12.57
N CYS A 16 -8.34 -8.49 -13.46
CA CYS A 16 -9.16 -9.64 -13.89
C CYS A 16 -9.58 -10.52 -12.71
N LEU A 17 -8.64 -10.85 -11.82
CA LEU A 17 -8.93 -11.65 -10.63
C LEU A 17 -9.97 -10.98 -9.73
N MET A 18 -9.86 -9.69 -9.58
CA MET A 18 -10.78 -8.93 -8.72
C MET A 18 -12.17 -8.79 -9.32
N TRP A 19 -12.27 -8.55 -10.61
CA TRP A 19 -13.54 -8.57 -11.30
C TRP A 19 -14.22 -9.94 -11.18
N ALA A 20 -13.44 -11.02 -11.31
CA ALA A 20 -13.94 -12.37 -11.11
C ALA A 20 -14.50 -12.57 -9.69
N ILE A 21 -13.82 -12.07 -8.66
CA ILE A 21 -14.31 -12.15 -7.27
C ILE A 21 -15.62 -11.37 -7.09
N LEU A 22 -15.70 -10.12 -7.57
CA LEU A 22 -16.91 -9.31 -7.45
C LEU A 22 -18.10 -9.90 -8.22
N ILE A 23 -17.86 -10.41 -9.42
CA ILE A 23 -18.90 -11.07 -10.22
C ILE A 23 -19.35 -12.37 -9.55
N ALA A 24 -18.43 -13.15 -8.96
CA ALA A 24 -18.78 -14.35 -8.20
C ALA A 24 -19.66 -14.00 -6.99
N PHE A 25 -19.37 -12.90 -6.28
CA PHE A 25 -20.24 -12.39 -5.22
C PHE A 25 -21.63 -12.04 -5.74
N GLY A 26 -21.72 -11.29 -6.85
CA GLY A 26 -23.00 -10.98 -7.49
C GLY A 26 -23.80 -12.22 -7.87
N TYR A 27 -23.10 -13.25 -8.39
CA TYR A 27 -23.73 -14.54 -8.72
C TYR A 27 -24.27 -15.27 -7.48
N ILE A 28 -23.47 -15.36 -6.41
CA ILE A 28 -23.88 -16.00 -5.13
C ILE A 28 -25.12 -15.30 -4.57
N LEU A 29 -25.14 -13.97 -4.56
CA LEU A 29 -26.29 -13.19 -4.08
C LEU A 29 -27.50 -13.37 -4.99
N ALA A 30 -27.34 -13.40 -6.30
CA ALA A 30 -28.43 -13.68 -7.24
C ALA A 30 -29.06 -15.05 -7.00
N ARG A 31 -28.22 -16.07 -6.76
CA ARG A 31 -28.70 -17.44 -6.45
C ARG A 31 -29.38 -17.53 -5.09
N ALA A 32 -28.83 -16.85 -4.07
CA ALA A 32 -29.40 -16.88 -2.72
C ALA A 32 -30.69 -16.09 -2.57
N SER A 33 -30.84 -14.98 -3.30
CA SER A 33 -32.01 -14.09 -3.22
C SER A 33 -33.08 -14.35 -4.30
N GLY A 34 -32.72 -15.05 -5.37
CA GLY A 34 -33.57 -15.20 -6.56
C GLY A 34 -33.59 -13.99 -7.50
N TYR A 35 -32.85 -12.89 -7.18
CA TYR A 35 -32.82 -11.66 -7.97
C TYR A 35 -31.57 -11.57 -8.85
N PHE A 36 -31.72 -11.87 -10.13
CA PHE A 36 -30.60 -11.82 -11.09
C PHE A 36 -29.99 -10.43 -11.31
N ILE A 37 -30.61 -9.35 -10.84
CA ILE A 37 -30.14 -7.98 -10.93
C ILE A 37 -28.76 -7.80 -10.21
N PHE A 38 -28.43 -8.64 -9.24
CA PHE A 38 -27.15 -8.56 -8.52
C PHE A 38 -25.94 -8.79 -9.44
N MET A 39 -26.04 -9.61 -10.47
CA MET A 39 -24.92 -9.84 -11.39
C MET A 39 -24.50 -8.58 -12.16
N PRO A 40 -25.39 -7.91 -12.93
CA PRO A 40 -25.00 -6.67 -13.61
C PRO A 40 -24.68 -5.54 -12.64
N LEU A 41 -25.31 -5.49 -11.46
CA LEU A 41 -24.98 -4.50 -10.43
C LEU A 41 -23.55 -4.66 -9.93
N PHE A 42 -23.11 -5.88 -9.59
CA PHE A 42 -21.74 -6.12 -9.14
C PHE A 42 -20.71 -5.92 -10.26
N ALA A 43 -21.04 -6.24 -11.51
CA ALA A 43 -20.21 -5.91 -12.65
C ALA A 43 -20.02 -4.39 -12.81
N LEU A 44 -21.09 -3.61 -12.67
CA LEU A 44 -21.05 -2.15 -12.71
C LEU A 44 -20.23 -1.58 -11.55
N ILE A 45 -20.40 -2.11 -10.34
CA ILE A 45 -19.60 -1.76 -9.17
C ILE A 45 -18.11 -2.04 -9.43
N ALA A 46 -17.77 -3.20 -10.01
CA ALA A 46 -16.38 -3.56 -10.31
C ALA A 46 -15.73 -2.56 -11.27
N VAL A 47 -16.43 -2.18 -12.35
CA VAL A 47 -15.94 -1.19 -13.32
C VAL A 47 -15.80 0.20 -12.68
N GLY A 48 -16.87 0.69 -12.04
CA GLY A 48 -16.90 2.01 -11.40
C GLY A 48 -15.82 2.14 -10.33
N GLN A 49 -15.64 1.09 -9.55
CA GLN A 49 -14.64 1.02 -8.50
C GLN A 49 -13.20 1.02 -9.06
N THR A 50 -12.95 0.26 -10.11
CA THR A 50 -11.64 0.26 -10.78
C THR A 50 -11.30 1.66 -11.27
N ALA A 51 -12.26 2.31 -11.95
CA ALA A 51 -12.10 3.69 -12.40
C ALA A 51 -11.83 4.63 -11.22
N TYR A 52 -12.64 4.55 -10.17
CA TYR A 52 -12.48 5.39 -8.98
C TYR A 52 -11.12 5.19 -8.29
N SER A 53 -10.69 3.94 -8.08
CA SER A 53 -9.38 3.62 -7.48
C SER A 53 -8.22 4.08 -8.34
N TYR A 54 -8.33 3.98 -9.66
CA TYR A 54 -7.32 4.47 -10.58
C TYR A 54 -7.13 5.99 -10.48
N TRP A 55 -8.24 6.75 -10.56
CA TRP A 55 -8.17 8.22 -10.55
C TRP A 55 -7.89 8.82 -9.18
N ASN A 56 -8.24 8.13 -8.10
CA ASN A 56 -8.07 8.62 -6.73
C ASN A 56 -7.06 7.80 -5.91
N SER A 57 -6.20 7.04 -6.56
CA SER A 57 -5.22 6.16 -5.90
C SER A 57 -4.34 6.90 -4.87
N ASP A 58 -3.89 8.11 -5.21
CA ASP A 58 -3.13 8.99 -4.34
C ASP A 58 -3.96 9.45 -3.12
N LYS A 59 -5.18 9.94 -3.36
CA LYS A 59 -6.04 10.50 -2.31
C LYS A 59 -6.51 9.46 -1.30
N LEU A 60 -6.77 8.23 -1.77
CA LEU A 60 -7.22 7.15 -0.89
C LEU A 60 -6.14 6.77 0.12
N ALA A 61 -4.89 6.59 -0.33
CA ALA A 61 -3.77 6.26 0.53
C ALA A 61 -3.47 7.39 1.55
N ILE A 62 -3.45 8.63 1.08
CA ILE A 62 -3.20 9.81 1.91
C ILE A 62 -4.27 9.97 3.00
N ARG A 63 -5.56 9.84 2.64
CA ARG A 63 -6.67 9.92 3.60
C ARG A 63 -6.66 8.80 4.64
N SER A 64 -6.24 7.61 4.27
CA SER A 64 -6.17 6.48 5.21
C SER A 64 -5.11 6.66 6.31
N MET A 65 -4.21 7.61 6.13
CA MET A 65 -3.19 7.99 7.11
C MET A 65 -3.45 9.35 7.76
N ASP A 66 -4.61 9.96 7.51
CA ASP A 66 -4.94 11.34 7.93
C ASP A 66 -3.84 12.35 7.57
N ALA A 67 -3.10 12.06 6.49
CA ALA A 67 -1.95 12.84 6.10
C ALA A 67 -2.37 14.17 5.44
N TYR A 68 -1.64 15.22 5.77
CA TYR A 68 -1.85 16.56 5.26
C TYR A 68 -0.71 16.99 4.32
N GLU A 69 -1.06 17.75 3.29
CA GLU A 69 -0.10 18.31 2.35
C GLU A 69 0.72 19.41 3.03
N VAL A 70 2.03 19.39 2.82
CA VAL A 70 2.95 20.40 3.36
C VAL A 70 3.48 21.30 2.26
N THR A 71 3.88 22.51 2.64
CA THR A 71 4.53 23.49 1.78
C THR A 71 6.04 23.51 2.01
N PRO A 72 6.84 24.10 1.09
CA PRO A 72 8.29 24.26 1.30
C PRO A 72 8.65 25.01 2.59
N GLN A 73 7.77 25.90 3.05
CA GLN A 73 7.99 26.67 4.29
C GLN A 73 7.75 25.81 5.55
N GLN A 74 6.83 24.84 5.47
CA GLN A 74 6.47 23.95 6.58
C GLN A 74 7.46 22.78 6.75
N ALA A 75 8.01 22.28 5.65
CA ALA A 75 8.94 21.15 5.64
C ALA A 75 10.11 21.39 4.66
N PRO A 76 10.97 22.39 4.90
CA PRO A 76 11.99 22.81 3.93
C PRO A 76 12.97 21.69 3.60
N GLU A 77 13.46 20.97 4.60
CA GLU A 77 14.41 19.88 4.40
C GLU A 77 13.83 18.75 3.55
N LEU A 78 12.58 18.35 3.80
CA LEU A 78 11.89 17.30 3.04
C LEU A 78 11.71 17.73 1.57
N TYR A 79 11.34 18.99 1.35
CA TYR A 79 11.21 19.57 0.01
C TYR A 79 12.54 19.61 -0.74
N GLU A 80 13.61 20.05 -0.10
CA GLU A 80 14.95 20.09 -0.70
C GLU A 80 15.40 18.70 -1.17
N ILE A 81 15.26 17.67 -0.31
CA ILE A 81 15.64 16.31 -0.66
C ILE A 81 14.85 15.79 -1.85
N VAL A 82 13.50 15.92 -1.83
CA VAL A 82 12.64 15.41 -2.90
C VAL A 82 12.89 16.18 -4.20
N GLN A 83 13.10 17.49 -4.15
CA GLN A 83 13.43 18.31 -5.30
C GLN A 83 14.78 17.93 -5.92
N GLU A 84 15.81 17.75 -5.09
CA GLU A 84 17.13 17.29 -5.52
C GLU A 84 17.03 15.95 -6.26
N LEU A 85 16.42 14.94 -5.62
CA LEU A 85 16.31 13.60 -6.18
C LEU A 85 15.45 13.57 -7.46
N SER A 86 14.35 14.32 -7.51
CA SER A 86 13.54 14.47 -8.72
C SER A 86 14.32 15.11 -9.87
N SER A 87 15.14 16.10 -9.56
CA SER A 87 16.00 16.78 -10.55
C SER A 87 17.08 15.84 -11.10
N ILE A 88 17.74 15.06 -10.23
CA ILE A 88 18.73 14.05 -10.64
C ILE A 88 18.06 12.99 -11.55
N ALA A 89 16.86 12.55 -11.21
CA ALA A 89 16.11 11.58 -12.00
C ALA A 89 15.52 12.15 -13.31
N GLY A 90 15.49 13.47 -13.50
CA GLY A 90 14.80 14.13 -14.61
C GLY A 90 13.30 13.87 -14.62
N GLN A 91 12.68 13.76 -13.44
CA GLN A 91 11.28 13.41 -13.24
C GLN A 91 10.52 14.54 -12.53
N PRO A 92 9.18 14.63 -12.71
CA PRO A 92 8.39 15.62 -11.99
C PRO A 92 8.44 15.39 -10.48
N MET A 93 8.45 16.50 -9.73
CA MET A 93 8.40 16.47 -8.29
C MET A 93 7.00 16.02 -7.82
N PRO A 94 6.90 14.98 -6.97
CA PRO A 94 5.63 14.56 -6.40
C PRO A 94 5.13 15.56 -5.36
N ARG A 95 3.83 15.51 -5.02
CA ARG A 95 3.30 16.22 -3.86
C ARG A 95 3.80 15.55 -2.58
N ILE A 96 4.02 16.35 -1.55
CA ILE A 96 4.60 15.90 -0.28
C ILE A 96 3.58 16.01 0.83
N TYR A 97 3.44 14.93 1.60
CA TYR A 97 2.50 14.80 2.71
C TYR A 97 3.20 14.34 3.98
N ILE A 98 2.66 14.76 5.13
CA ILE A 98 3.07 14.26 6.45
C ILE A 98 1.86 13.62 7.11
N ALA A 99 2.04 12.39 7.63
CA ALA A 99 1.05 11.67 8.43
C ALA A 99 1.33 11.88 9.92
N PRO A 100 0.32 12.30 10.73
CA PRO A 100 0.47 12.64 12.14
C PRO A 100 0.54 11.37 13.02
N THR A 101 1.54 10.54 12.81
CA THR A 101 1.78 9.33 13.59
C THR A 101 3.24 9.18 13.93
N MET A 102 3.51 8.70 15.17
CA MET A 102 4.87 8.42 15.65
C MET A 102 5.43 7.08 15.19
N SER A 103 4.64 6.24 14.53
CA SER A 103 5.14 5.03 13.88
C SER A 103 6.02 5.41 12.70
N PRO A 104 7.33 5.11 12.72
CA PRO A 104 8.25 5.59 11.67
C PRO A 104 8.01 4.84 10.37
N ASN A 105 7.53 5.55 9.35
CA ASN A 105 7.25 4.98 8.03
C ASN A 105 7.24 6.03 6.91
N ALA A 106 7.34 5.56 5.66
CA ALA A 106 7.15 6.36 4.46
C ALA A 106 6.53 5.48 3.37
N PHE A 107 5.86 6.10 2.40
CA PHE A 107 5.35 5.43 1.22
C PHE A 107 5.15 6.41 0.06
N ALA A 108 5.19 5.88 -1.15
CA ALA A 108 4.79 6.61 -2.35
C ALA A 108 3.48 6.04 -2.92
N THR A 109 2.64 6.91 -3.47
CA THR A 109 1.34 6.55 -4.05
C THR A 109 1.04 7.37 -5.30
N GLY A 110 0.05 6.94 -6.07
CA GLY A 110 -0.38 7.65 -7.28
C GLY A 110 -0.53 6.73 -8.49
N ARG A 111 -0.99 7.31 -9.61
CA ARG A 111 -1.21 6.54 -10.85
C ARG A 111 -0.05 6.61 -11.85
N ASN A 112 0.77 7.64 -11.76
CA ASN A 112 1.96 7.86 -12.59
C ASN A 112 2.85 8.95 -11.97
N PRO A 113 4.08 9.19 -12.46
CA PRO A 113 4.97 10.22 -11.92
C PRO A 113 4.38 11.63 -11.87
N GLN A 114 3.52 12.00 -12.84
CA GLN A 114 2.87 13.32 -12.90
C GLN A 114 1.76 13.49 -11.84
N HIS A 115 1.27 12.40 -11.29
CA HIS A 115 0.20 12.36 -10.27
C HIS A 115 0.63 11.48 -9.10
N ALA A 116 1.88 11.64 -8.69
CA ALA A 116 2.44 10.96 -7.53
C ALA A 116 2.39 11.83 -6.27
N ALA A 117 2.37 11.16 -5.14
CA ALA A 117 2.52 11.74 -3.83
C ALA A 117 3.48 10.87 -3.00
N VAL A 118 4.30 11.51 -2.18
CA VAL A 118 5.16 10.87 -1.18
C VAL A 118 4.68 11.29 0.18
N CYS A 119 4.53 10.35 1.09
CA CYS A 119 4.10 10.57 2.46
C CYS A 119 5.16 10.06 3.43
N CYS A 120 5.57 10.91 4.36
CA CYS A 120 6.41 10.57 5.50
C CYS A 120 5.58 10.69 6.78
N THR A 121 5.81 9.81 7.76
CA THR A 121 5.22 9.98 9.09
C THR A 121 6.05 10.94 9.94
N GLU A 122 5.43 11.58 10.94
CA GLU A 122 6.20 12.36 11.93
C GLU A 122 7.27 11.51 12.62
N GLY A 123 6.96 10.22 12.85
CA GLY A 123 7.88 9.28 13.47
C GLY A 123 9.14 9.04 12.65
N ILE A 124 9.07 8.95 11.31
CA ILE A 124 10.26 8.76 10.48
C ILE A 124 11.12 10.03 10.43
N LEU A 125 10.47 11.20 10.38
CA LEU A 125 11.15 12.49 10.38
C LEU A 125 11.88 12.75 11.70
N ASN A 126 11.39 12.22 12.83
CA ASN A 126 12.04 12.29 14.13
C ASN A 126 13.15 11.24 14.32
N LEU A 127 13.06 10.11 13.63
CA LEU A 127 13.97 8.97 13.80
C LEU A 127 15.22 9.09 12.93
N LEU A 128 15.07 9.55 11.69
CA LEU A 128 16.13 9.55 10.68
C LEU A 128 16.81 10.92 10.58
N ASP A 129 18.11 10.89 10.37
CA ASP A 129 18.83 12.08 9.95
C ASP A 129 18.61 12.38 8.44
N ARG A 130 19.06 13.56 7.98
CA ARG A 130 18.88 14.00 6.58
C ARG A 130 19.46 13.00 5.57
N ARG A 131 20.60 12.40 5.86
CA ARG A 131 21.26 11.42 4.98
C ARG A 131 20.45 10.14 4.86
N GLU A 132 19.95 9.62 5.96
CA GLU A 132 19.12 8.43 6.04
C GLU A 132 17.73 8.66 5.39
N LEU A 133 17.10 9.80 5.69
CA LEU A 133 15.84 10.22 5.07
C LEU A 133 15.98 10.33 3.55
N ARG A 134 17.10 10.87 3.05
CA ARG A 134 17.41 10.91 1.63
C ARG A 134 17.50 9.52 1.01
N GLY A 135 18.06 8.55 1.73
CA GLY A 135 18.10 7.14 1.31
C GLY A 135 16.70 6.55 1.17
N VAL A 136 15.85 6.74 2.18
CA VAL A 136 14.44 6.29 2.15
C VAL A 136 13.67 6.95 1.01
N LEU A 137 13.77 8.27 0.84
CA LEU A 137 13.10 8.99 -0.23
C LEU A 137 13.59 8.58 -1.63
N GLY A 138 14.85 8.21 -1.76
CA GLY A 138 15.38 7.63 -2.99
C GLY A 138 14.73 6.30 -3.33
N HIS A 139 14.50 5.44 -2.35
CA HIS A 139 13.76 4.19 -2.50
C HIS A 139 12.29 4.45 -2.92
N GLU A 140 11.58 5.33 -2.21
CA GLU A 140 10.18 5.66 -2.52
C GLU A 140 10.01 6.28 -3.91
N LEU A 141 10.90 7.19 -4.29
CA LEU A 141 10.89 7.79 -5.62
C LEU A 141 11.19 6.77 -6.73
N SER A 142 12.00 5.74 -6.44
CA SER A 142 12.24 4.66 -7.41
C SER A 142 10.97 3.90 -7.75
N HIS A 143 10.09 3.65 -6.79
CA HIS A 143 8.77 3.07 -7.04
C HIS A 143 7.89 3.97 -7.93
N VAL A 144 7.97 5.30 -7.73
CA VAL A 144 7.26 6.27 -8.60
C VAL A 144 7.75 6.18 -10.04
N TYR A 145 9.06 6.21 -10.23
CA TYR A 145 9.70 6.28 -11.55
C TYR A 145 9.59 4.95 -12.32
N ASN A 146 9.60 3.82 -11.60
CA ASN A 146 9.40 2.48 -12.14
C ASN A 146 7.91 2.16 -12.38
N ARG A 147 6.98 3.08 -12.02
CA ARG A 147 5.53 2.93 -12.14
C ARG A 147 4.97 1.76 -11.32
N ASP A 148 5.62 1.43 -10.21
CA ASP A 148 5.20 0.38 -9.29
C ASP A 148 4.04 0.81 -8.41
N ILE A 149 3.95 2.12 -8.12
CA ILE A 149 2.94 2.73 -7.26
C ILE A 149 1.51 2.43 -7.70
N LEU A 150 1.24 2.36 -9.01
CA LEU A 150 -0.10 2.13 -9.53
C LEU A 150 -0.65 0.76 -9.10
N THR A 151 0.16 -0.29 -9.23
CA THR A 151 -0.26 -1.66 -8.87
C THR A 151 -0.56 -1.76 -7.37
N GLY A 152 0.31 -1.21 -6.53
CA GLY A 152 0.13 -1.16 -5.07
C GLY A 152 -1.10 -0.35 -4.67
N SER A 153 -1.26 0.85 -5.22
CA SER A 153 -2.39 1.75 -4.93
C SER A 153 -3.74 1.15 -5.33
N ILE A 154 -3.82 0.50 -6.51
CA ILE A 154 -5.04 -0.20 -6.94
C ILE A 154 -5.34 -1.36 -5.99
N ALA A 155 -4.36 -2.19 -5.67
CA ALA A 155 -4.54 -3.34 -4.79
C ALA A 155 -5.03 -2.91 -3.40
N ALA A 156 -4.40 -1.89 -2.81
CA ALA A 156 -4.78 -1.33 -1.51
C ALA A 156 -6.22 -0.75 -1.54
N GLY A 157 -6.55 0.05 -2.56
CA GLY A 157 -7.88 0.62 -2.72
C GLY A 157 -8.97 -0.45 -2.84
N MET A 158 -8.68 -1.53 -3.51
CA MET A 158 -9.66 -2.59 -3.76
C MET A 158 -9.77 -3.56 -2.58
N ALA A 159 -8.69 -3.84 -1.87
CA ALA A 159 -8.77 -4.56 -0.60
C ALA A 159 -9.68 -3.82 0.41
N GLY A 160 -9.57 -2.47 0.45
CA GLY A 160 -10.44 -1.62 1.26
C GLY A 160 -11.93 -1.80 0.94
N ILE A 161 -12.28 -1.97 -0.34
CA ILE A 161 -13.68 -2.14 -0.74
C ILE A 161 -14.19 -3.54 -0.42
N ILE A 162 -13.39 -4.55 -0.70
CA ILE A 162 -13.75 -5.91 -0.32
C ILE A 162 -14.02 -5.97 1.19
N SER A 163 -13.16 -5.33 2.00
CA SER A 163 -13.37 -5.20 3.44
C SER A 163 -14.63 -4.41 3.79
N SER A 164 -14.92 -3.31 3.09
CA SER A 164 -16.12 -2.49 3.32
C SER A 164 -17.41 -3.22 2.95
N VAL A 165 -17.42 -3.99 1.85
CA VAL A 165 -18.55 -4.85 1.46
C VAL A 165 -18.79 -5.88 2.56
N GLY A 166 -17.76 -6.53 3.07
CA GLY A 166 -17.88 -7.45 4.20
C GLY A 166 -18.49 -6.81 5.44
N THR A 167 -18.03 -5.61 5.82
CA THR A 167 -18.56 -4.85 6.95
C THR A 167 -20.03 -4.45 6.73
N MET A 168 -20.36 -3.98 5.54
CA MET A 168 -21.75 -3.62 5.18
C MET A 168 -22.69 -4.82 5.32
N PHE A 169 -22.28 -6.02 4.87
CA PHE A 169 -23.07 -7.23 5.06
C PHE A 169 -23.25 -7.59 6.54
N MET A 170 -22.25 -7.35 7.39
CA MET A 170 -22.40 -7.55 8.85
C MET A 170 -23.48 -6.63 9.43
N TYR A 171 -23.51 -5.36 9.05
CA TYR A 171 -24.51 -4.41 9.55
C TYR A 171 -25.92 -4.73 9.06
N PHE A 172 -26.12 -5.04 7.78
CA PHE A 172 -27.43 -5.35 7.21
C PHE A 172 -27.94 -6.75 7.55
N GLY A 173 -27.05 -7.73 7.70
CA GLY A 173 -27.39 -9.11 8.06
C GLY A 173 -27.92 -9.26 9.49
N THR A 174 -27.53 -8.36 10.40
CA THR A 174 -27.96 -8.41 11.82
C THR A 174 -29.24 -7.61 12.09
N SER A 175 -29.67 -6.72 11.19
CA SER A 175 -30.74 -5.76 11.47
C SER A 175 -32.17 -6.26 11.22
N SER A 176 -32.38 -7.38 10.52
CA SER A 176 -33.70 -7.67 9.92
C SER A 176 -34.36 -9.00 10.32
N ARG A 177 -33.86 -9.77 11.31
CA ARG A 177 -34.35 -11.12 11.56
C ARG A 177 -34.69 -11.46 13.01
N SER A 178 -35.72 -12.33 13.16
CA SER A 178 -36.18 -12.95 14.41
C SER A 178 -35.05 -13.73 15.11
N ARG A 179 -35.17 -13.95 16.42
CA ARG A 179 -34.12 -14.54 17.30
C ARG A 179 -33.53 -15.88 16.80
N ASN A 180 -34.35 -16.72 16.13
CA ASN A 180 -33.89 -18.03 15.61
C ASN A 180 -33.16 -17.95 14.26
N GLU A 181 -33.38 -16.88 13.48
CA GLU A 181 -32.73 -16.68 12.19
C GLU A 181 -31.41 -15.88 12.32
N ARG A 182 -31.22 -15.18 13.47
CA ARG A 182 -29.99 -14.44 13.78
C ARG A 182 -28.77 -15.33 13.85
N ASP A 183 -28.88 -16.51 14.45
CA ASP A 183 -27.75 -17.45 14.59
C ASP A 183 -27.27 -17.95 13.22
N ASN A 184 -28.19 -18.31 12.34
CA ASN A 184 -27.83 -18.78 10.99
C ASN A 184 -27.27 -17.64 10.10
N GLY A 185 -27.77 -16.41 10.28
CA GLY A 185 -27.26 -15.23 9.56
C GLY A 185 -25.85 -14.84 10.02
N ALA A 186 -25.57 -14.90 11.31
CA ALA A 186 -24.27 -14.62 11.87
C ALA A 186 -23.23 -15.67 11.45
N VAL A 187 -23.60 -16.95 11.42
CA VAL A 187 -22.74 -18.04 10.95
C VAL A 187 -22.43 -17.88 9.46
N ALA A 188 -23.46 -17.62 8.62
CA ALA A 188 -23.27 -17.41 7.21
C ALA A 188 -22.37 -16.20 6.93
N MET A 189 -22.49 -15.13 7.71
CA MET A 189 -21.67 -13.94 7.61
C MET A 189 -20.22 -14.21 8.06
N GLY A 190 -20.03 -14.94 9.14
CA GLY A 190 -18.72 -15.39 9.59
C GLY A 190 -17.99 -16.19 8.49
N LEU A 191 -18.70 -17.09 7.80
CA LEU A 191 -18.16 -17.85 6.66
C LEU A 191 -17.79 -16.94 5.48
N VAL A 192 -18.62 -15.95 5.15
CA VAL A 192 -18.30 -14.97 4.09
C VAL A 192 -17.05 -14.19 4.46
N MET A 193 -16.95 -13.68 5.69
CA MET A 193 -15.77 -12.92 6.14
C MET A 193 -14.52 -13.79 6.23
N ALA A 194 -14.64 -15.06 6.62
CA ALA A 194 -13.54 -16.01 6.62
C ALA A 194 -12.95 -16.26 5.21
N ILE A 195 -13.71 -16.04 4.16
CA ILE A 195 -13.25 -16.15 2.77
C ILE A 195 -12.79 -14.77 2.24
N VAL A 196 -13.52 -13.71 2.52
CA VAL A 196 -13.28 -12.36 1.97
C VAL A 196 -12.00 -11.73 2.51
N ALA A 197 -11.75 -11.84 3.80
CA ALA A 197 -10.56 -11.22 4.41
C ALA A 197 -9.24 -11.84 3.89
N PRO A 198 -9.07 -13.17 3.80
CA PRO A 198 -7.89 -13.76 3.18
C PRO A 198 -7.73 -13.42 1.70
N LEU A 199 -8.83 -13.31 0.95
CA LEU A 199 -8.78 -12.90 -0.46
C LEU A 199 -8.29 -11.45 -0.61
N ALA A 200 -8.81 -10.51 0.19
CA ALA A 200 -8.35 -9.13 0.19
C ALA A 200 -6.85 -9.04 0.53
N ALA A 201 -6.42 -9.72 1.60
CA ALA A 201 -5.00 -9.78 1.96
C ALA A 201 -4.14 -10.44 0.87
N GLY A 202 -4.65 -11.49 0.22
CA GLY A 202 -3.98 -12.15 -0.91
C GLY A 202 -3.77 -11.22 -2.10
N LEU A 203 -4.77 -10.39 -2.44
CA LEU A 203 -4.66 -9.41 -3.52
C LEU A 203 -3.58 -8.37 -3.25
N VAL A 204 -3.51 -7.84 -2.04
CA VAL A 204 -2.45 -6.91 -1.63
C VAL A 204 -1.08 -7.58 -1.75
N ARG A 205 -0.93 -8.83 -1.30
CA ARG A 205 0.33 -9.59 -1.42
C ARG A 205 0.74 -9.85 -2.87
N LEU A 206 -0.21 -10.15 -3.77
CA LEU A 206 0.07 -10.33 -5.20
C LEU A 206 0.51 -9.03 -5.89
N ALA A 207 0.06 -7.88 -5.39
CA ALA A 207 0.46 -6.58 -5.92
C ALA A 207 1.91 -6.23 -5.55
N VAL A 208 2.40 -6.71 -4.40
CA VAL A 208 3.76 -6.47 -3.93
C VAL A 208 4.66 -7.62 -4.33
N SER A 209 5.74 -7.33 -5.01
CA SER A 209 6.75 -8.31 -5.41
C SER A 209 8.05 -8.03 -4.64
N ARG A 210 8.55 -9.03 -3.92
CA ARG A 210 9.85 -8.92 -3.21
C ARG A 210 11.00 -8.52 -4.14
N THR A 211 10.93 -8.89 -5.41
CA THR A 211 11.92 -8.49 -6.42
C THR A 211 11.90 -6.97 -6.63
N ARG A 212 10.70 -6.35 -6.64
CA ARG A 212 10.58 -4.89 -6.81
C ARG A 212 11.17 -4.11 -5.64
N GLU A 213 11.07 -4.64 -4.43
CA GLU A 213 11.71 -4.03 -3.26
C GLU A 213 13.23 -4.00 -3.39
N TYR A 214 13.82 -5.13 -3.83
CA TYR A 214 15.27 -5.16 -4.10
C TYR A 214 15.67 -4.26 -5.26
N ASP A 215 14.85 -4.19 -6.30
CA ASP A 215 15.09 -3.28 -7.43
C ASP A 215 14.99 -1.81 -6.99
N ALA A 216 14.02 -1.48 -6.12
CA ALA A 216 13.87 -0.13 -5.58
C ALA A 216 15.00 0.23 -4.61
N ASP A 217 15.52 -0.71 -3.82
CA ASP A 217 16.71 -0.53 -3.00
C ASP A 217 17.94 -0.20 -3.87
N GLU A 218 18.14 -0.94 -4.96
CA GLU A 218 19.26 -0.74 -5.89
C GLU A 218 19.15 0.57 -6.67
N ASP A 219 17.95 0.86 -7.20
CA ASP A 219 17.68 2.09 -7.95
C ASP A 219 17.74 3.33 -7.04
N GLY A 220 17.19 3.24 -5.81
CA GLY A 220 17.27 4.30 -4.80
C GLY A 220 18.69 4.57 -4.32
N ALA A 221 19.46 3.50 -4.06
CA ALA A 221 20.88 3.61 -3.73
C ALA A 221 21.69 4.24 -4.87
N SER A 222 21.38 3.87 -6.11
CA SER A 222 22.03 4.48 -7.30
C SER A 222 21.63 5.94 -7.50
N LEU A 223 20.36 6.30 -7.27
CA LEU A 223 19.83 7.66 -7.36
C LEU A 223 20.48 8.59 -6.32
N THR A 224 20.64 8.10 -5.11
CA THR A 224 21.27 8.85 -4.01
C THR A 224 22.79 8.81 -4.04
N GLY A 225 23.40 7.82 -4.69
CA GLY A 225 24.84 7.56 -4.65
C GLY A 225 25.32 7.06 -3.27
N ASP A 226 24.40 6.68 -2.36
CA ASP A 226 24.74 6.32 -0.97
C ASP A 226 23.90 5.12 -0.48
N PRO A 227 24.28 3.88 -0.83
CA PRO A 227 23.58 2.68 -0.38
C PRO A 227 23.61 2.51 1.16
N LEU A 228 24.65 2.99 1.84
CA LEU A 228 24.76 2.89 3.29
C LEU A 228 23.78 3.80 4.04
N ALA A 229 23.35 4.90 3.43
CA ALA A 229 22.31 5.75 3.99
C ALA A 229 21.00 4.99 4.14
N LEU A 230 20.56 4.30 3.07
CA LEU A 230 19.35 3.46 3.12
C LEU A 230 19.55 2.26 4.06
N ALA A 231 20.72 1.60 4.04
CA ALA A 231 20.99 0.49 4.97
C ALA A 231 20.89 0.94 6.44
N SER A 232 21.43 2.11 6.79
CA SER A 232 21.34 2.70 8.14
C SER A 232 19.88 3.03 8.50
N ALA A 233 19.12 3.63 7.58
CA ALA A 233 17.70 3.91 7.77
C ALA A 233 16.91 2.63 8.06
N LEU A 234 17.09 1.56 7.27
CA LEU A 234 16.41 0.28 7.46
C LEU A 234 16.75 -0.36 8.81
N LYS A 235 18.01 -0.25 9.29
CA LYS A 235 18.41 -0.68 10.64
C LYS A 235 17.64 0.07 11.73
N LYS A 236 17.54 1.38 11.63
CA LYS A 236 16.79 2.21 12.58
C LYS A 236 15.29 1.90 12.53
N LEU A 237 14.71 1.74 11.34
CA LEU A 237 13.30 1.39 11.16
C LEU A 237 12.96 0.02 11.76
N SER A 238 13.84 -0.98 11.62
CA SER A 238 13.64 -2.31 12.21
C SER A 238 13.59 -2.29 13.74
N GLY A 239 14.26 -1.32 14.39
CA GLY A 239 14.19 -1.08 15.83
C GLY A 239 13.09 -0.10 16.25
N GLY A 240 12.77 0.87 15.40
CA GLY A 240 11.83 1.96 15.71
C GLY A 240 10.37 1.58 15.60
N VAL A 241 9.98 0.82 14.56
CA VAL A 241 8.57 0.39 14.36
C VAL A 241 8.03 -0.44 15.53
N PRO A 242 8.77 -1.41 16.11
CA PRO A 242 8.28 -2.16 17.26
C PRO A 242 7.97 -1.31 18.50
N ASN A 243 8.60 -0.15 18.63
CA ASN A 243 8.38 0.76 19.77
C ASN A 243 7.10 1.61 19.58
N TYR A 244 6.70 1.85 18.34
CA TYR A 244 5.54 2.66 17.97
C TYR A 244 4.74 1.96 16.86
N PRO A 245 4.14 0.78 17.11
CA PRO A 245 3.36 0.07 16.08
C PRO A 245 2.09 0.86 15.76
N MET A 246 1.67 0.80 14.50
CA MET A 246 0.37 1.36 14.10
C MET A 246 -0.78 0.49 14.60
N PRO A 247 -1.97 1.09 14.87
CA PRO A 247 -3.16 0.33 15.16
C PRO A 247 -3.55 -0.53 13.95
N ARG A 248 -4.09 -1.73 14.23
CA ARG A 248 -4.57 -2.64 13.18
C ARG A 248 -5.95 -2.24 12.71
N GLU A 249 -6.00 -1.22 11.89
CA GLU A 249 -7.20 -0.81 11.19
C GLU A 249 -7.18 -1.35 9.75
N PRO A 250 -8.33 -1.74 9.17
CA PRO A 250 -8.38 -2.28 7.81
C PRO A 250 -7.76 -1.35 6.76
N GLN A 251 -7.86 -0.03 6.96
CA GLN A 251 -7.25 0.96 6.07
C GLN A 251 -5.72 0.91 6.13
N VAL A 252 -5.14 0.81 7.33
CA VAL A 252 -3.69 0.72 7.55
C VAL A 252 -3.15 -0.63 7.06
N GLU A 253 -3.89 -1.73 7.32
CA GLU A 253 -3.52 -3.06 6.81
C GLU A 253 -3.41 -3.08 5.28
N ASN A 254 -4.34 -2.44 4.58
CA ASN A 254 -4.33 -2.36 3.12
C ASN A 254 -3.15 -1.53 2.58
N LEU A 255 -2.69 -0.52 3.34
CA LEU A 255 -1.55 0.31 2.98
C LEU A 255 -0.20 -0.27 3.39
N SER A 256 -0.18 -1.20 4.35
CA SER A 256 1.06 -1.75 4.92
C SER A 256 2.02 -2.30 3.86
N ALA A 257 1.46 -2.80 2.76
CA ALA A 257 2.20 -3.33 1.62
C ALA A 257 2.91 -2.26 0.76
N MET A 258 2.57 -0.99 0.93
CA MET A 258 3.17 0.15 0.23
C MET A 258 4.18 0.89 1.13
N MET A 259 4.27 0.57 2.39
CA MET A 259 5.12 1.22 3.38
C MET A 259 6.53 0.62 3.33
N ILE A 260 7.57 1.42 3.57
CA ILE A 260 8.96 0.93 3.54
C ILE A 260 9.24 -0.14 4.60
N ALA A 261 8.50 -0.11 5.72
CA ALA A 261 8.59 -1.07 6.81
C ALA A 261 7.19 -1.55 7.23
N ASN A 262 7.10 -2.81 7.68
CA ASN A 262 5.84 -3.34 8.22
C ASN A 262 5.41 -2.52 9.46
N PRO A 263 4.27 -1.81 9.44
CA PRO A 263 3.87 -0.92 10.52
C PRO A 263 3.41 -1.62 11.80
N PHE A 264 3.23 -2.95 11.80
CA PHE A 264 2.65 -3.72 12.91
C PHE A 264 3.69 -4.40 13.80
N GLY A 265 5.00 -4.19 13.55
CA GLY A 265 6.09 -4.76 14.35
C GLY A 265 6.49 -6.19 13.98
N ASN A 266 7.36 -6.78 14.80
CA ASN A 266 8.11 -8.00 14.44
C ASN A 266 7.30 -9.31 14.43
N LEU A 267 6.11 -9.37 15.00
CA LEU A 267 5.35 -10.60 15.16
C LEU A 267 4.85 -11.22 13.83
N GLU A 268 4.94 -10.50 12.71
CA GLU A 268 4.46 -10.95 11.40
C GLU A 268 5.53 -10.98 10.30
N GLN A 269 6.81 -11.05 10.63
CA GLN A 269 7.87 -11.13 9.61
C GLN A 269 7.68 -12.30 8.63
N VAL A 270 7.09 -13.41 9.08
CA VAL A 270 6.84 -14.60 8.24
C VAL A 270 5.76 -14.34 7.18
N MET A 271 4.83 -13.41 7.46
CA MET A 271 3.72 -13.06 6.55
C MET A 271 3.89 -11.70 5.86
N SER A 272 5.05 -11.04 6.04
CA SER A 272 5.34 -9.73 5.47
C SER A 272 5.36 -9.78 3.93
N THR A 273 4.77 -8.76 3.33
CA THR A 273 4.83 -8.50 1.88
C THR A 273 6.22 -8.07 1.43
N HIS A 274 7.02 -7.51 2.36
CA HIS A 274 8.40 -7.08 2.10
C HIS A 274 9.41 -8.20 2.31
N PRO A 275 10.57 -8.13 1.62
CA PRO A 275 11.70 -9.00 1.94
C PRO A 275 12.19 -8.77 3.37
N PRO A 276 12.82 -9.77 3.99
CA PRO A 276 13.44 -9.60 5.30
C PRO A 276 14.42 -8.42 5.30
N MET A 277 14.34 -7.58 6.33
CA MET A 277 15.15 -6.35 6.45
C MET A 277 16.65 -6.64 6.47
N ASP A 278 17.07 -7.71 7.13
CA ASP A 278 18.45 -8.19 7.16
C ASP A 278 19.02 -8.44 5.76
N LYS A 279 18.21 -9.04 4.86
CA LYS A 279 18.62 -9.29 3.48
C LYS A 279 18.71 -8.01 2.64
N ARG A 280 17.80 -7.06 2.86
CA ARG A 280 17.85 -5.74 2.20
C ARG A 280 19.12 -5.01 2.62
N ILE A 281 19.38 -4.96 3.93
CA ILE A 281 20.56 -4.31 4.51
C ILE A 281 21.85 -4.93 3.96
N ALA A 282 21.98 -6.26 4.01
CA ALA A 282 23.17 -6.96 3.51
C ALA A 282 23.45 -6.68 2.03
N ARG A 283 22.40 -6.60 1.18
CA ARG A 283 22.57 -6.24 -0.25
C ARG A 283 23.07 -4.82 -0.44
N LEU A 284 22.56 -3.86 0.33
CA LEU A 284 22.98 -2.46 0.28
C LEU A 284 24.42 -2.29 0.77
N GLU A 285 24.82 -3.01 1.83
CA GLU A 285 26.21 -3.04 2.32
C GLU A 285 27.15 -3.63 1.27
N HIS A 286 26.75 -4.72 0.62
CA HIS A 286 27.53 -5.32 -0.48
C HIS A 286 27.67 -4.36 -1.67
N MET A 287 26.65 -3.56 -2.01
CA MET A 287 26.74 -2.52 -3.05
C MET A 287 27.76 -1.43 -2.69
N ALA A 288 27.99 -1.19 -1.40
CA ALA A 288 28.98 -0.25 -0.89
C ALA A 288 30.40 -0.87 -0.76
N GLY A 289 30.57 -2.15 -1.07
CA GLY A 289 31.86 -2.85 -1.02
C GLY A 289 32.19 -3.50 0.34
N TYR A 290 31.18 -3.75 1.17
CA TYR A 290 31.30 -4.44 2.47
C TYR A 290 30.85 -5.88 2.43
#